data_24391740766b5304894a3fe73506428a
#
_entry.id   24391740766b5304894a3fe73506428a
#
_cell.length_a   1.000
_cell.length_b   1.000
_cell.length_c   1.000
_cell.angle_alpha   90.00
_cell.angle_beta   90.00
_cell.angle_gamma   90.00
#
_symmetry.space_group_name_H-M   'P 1'
#
loop_
_entity.id
_entity.type
_entity.pdbx_description
1 polymer ?
#
loop_
_entity_poly.entity_id
_entity_poly.type
_entity_poly.pdbx_seq_one_letter_code
_entity_poly.pdbx_strand_id
1 'polypeptide(L)'
;MSEPVVETQELAVRFGGVLAVDHVNFVPRERELRCLIGPNGAGKSTFFKSITGQIRGANASGRVLIRGQETTGWSTHNIVRLGIGIKTQVPSVMNGLTVAENLWLSARRTAGHDGADAVVEEILSELELGGIARRLVGELAHGQRQLVEIGTVLANKPWLVLLDEPAAGLTNVETERLIAIIKRINQTATLIVVDHDMHFVRTLDSLITVFHQGAILLEGHAEKVLTDPSVREVYLGNRA
;
A
#
# COMPACT_ATOMS: atom_id res chain seq x y z
N MET A 1 0.85 23.44 -8.17
CA MET A 1 1.16 22.40 -7.16
C MET A 1 0.08 21.34 -7.26
N SER A 2 0.42 20.04 -7.35
CA SER A 2 -0.55 18.95 -7.39
C SER A 2 -1.38 18.91 -6.09
N GLU A 3 -2.65 18.51 -6.19
CA GLU A 3 -3.53 18.46 -5.03
C GLU A 3 -3.20 17.30 -4.07
N PRO A 4 -3.42 17.48 -2.75
CA PRO A 4 -3.32 16.40 -1.79
C PRO A 4 -4.32 15.29 -2.11
N VAL A 5 -3.87 14.02 -2.09
CA VAL A 5 -4.75 12.87 -2.32
C VAL A 5 -5.19 12.21 -1.02
N VAL A 6 -4.31 12.23 -0.03
CA VAL A 6 -4.60 11.88 1.37
C VAL A 6 -4.04 13.01 2.22
N GLU A 7 -4.75 13.38 3.26
CA GLU A 7 -4.28 14.34 4.24
C GLU A 7 -4.65 13.82 5.62
N THR A 8 -3.67 13.75 6.53
CA THR A 8 -3.96 13.52 7.94
C THR A 8 -3.62 14.78 8.72
N GLN A 9 -4.50 15.16 9.64
CA GLN A 9 -4.35 16.32 10.49
C GLN A 9 -4.36 15.86 11.94
N GLU A 10 -3.20 15.97 12.61
CA GLU A 10 -3.02 15.59 14.02
C GLU A 10 -3.53 14.17 14.31
N LEU A 11 -3.33 13.24 13.36
CA LEU A 11 -3.80 11.85 13.50
C LEU A 11 -3.05 11.17 14.64
N ALA A 12 -3.78 10.75 15.65
CA ALA A 12 -3.22 9.99 16.76
C ALA A 12 -4.04 8.73 17.02
N VAL A 13 -3.34 7.63 17.37
CA VAL A 13 -3.96 6.33 17.68
C VAL A 13 -3.35 5.77 18.95
N ARG A 14 -4.21 5.41 19.88
CA ARG A 14 -3.83 4.89 21.20
C ARG A 14 -4.45 3.52 21.45
N PHE A 15 -3.65 2.59 21.93
CA PHE A 15 -4.09 1.28 22.42
C PHE A 15 -3.75 1.15 23.91
N GLY A 16 -4.76 1.26 24.77
CA GLY A 16 -4.54 1.32 26.21
C GLY A 16 -3.60 2.48 26.58
N GLY A 17 -2.45 2.19 27.18
CA GLY A 17 -1.44 3.17 27.54
C GLY A 17 -0.44 3.54 26.42
N VAL A 18 -0.46 2.83 25.27
CA VAL A 18 0.52 3.01 24.21
C VAL A 18 -0.01 3.94 23.13
N LEU A 19 0.70 5.03 22.84
CA LEU A 19 0.46 5.92 21.72
C LEU A 19 1.18 5.37 20.49
N ALA A 20 0.43 4.66 19.63
CA ALA A 20 0.98 3.95 18.48
C ALA A 20 1.13 4.82 17.22
N VAL A 21 0.35 5.90 17.12
CA VAL A 21 0.50 6.98 16.14
C VAL A 21 0.35 8.28 16.90
N ASP A 22 1.29 9.21 16.74
CA ASP A 22 1.43 10.41 17.54
C ASP A 22 1.37 11.67 16.67
N HIS A 23 0.20 12.30 16.59
CA HIS A 23 -0.09 13.59 15.95
C HIS A 23 0.50 13.70 14.53
N VAL A 24 0.30 12.65 13.70
CA VAL A 24 0.86 12.54 12.36
C VAL A 24 0.12 13.44 11.38
N ASN A 25 0.87 14.35 10.74
CA ASN A 25 0.46 15.15 9.60
C ASN A 25 1.15 14.61 8.34
N PHE A 26 0.39 14.05 7.40
CA PHE A 26 0.89 13.35 6.20
C PHE A 26 0.09 13.81 4.98
N VAL A 27 0.79 14.26 3.92
CA VAL A 27 0.15 14.92 2.76
C VAL A 27 0.79 14.45 1.45
N PRO A 28 0.56 13.21 1.01
CA PRO A 28 0.97 12.76 -0.33
C PRO A 28 0.13 13.42 -1.42
N ARG A 29 0.77 13.65 -2.57
CA ARG A 29 0.18 14.36 -3.70
C ARG A 29 -0.19 13.42 -4.84
N GLU A 30 -0.98 13.90 -5.77
CA GLU A 30 -1.38 13.14 -6.96
C GLU A 30 -0.16 12.69 -7.77
N ARG A 31 -0.17 11.42 -8.22
CA ARG A 31 0.92 10.75 -8.95
C ARG A 31 2.20 10.55 -8.17
N GLU A 32 2.17 10.79 -6.89
CA GLU A 32 3.30 10.54 -6.01
C GLU A 32 3.45 9.03 -5.73
N LEU A 33 4.70 8.56 -5.69
CA LEU A 33 5.07 7.27 -5.13
C LEU A 33 5.71 7.52 -3.76
N ARG A 34 5.01 7.17 -2.70
CA ARG A 34 5.44 7.37 -1.32
C ARG A 34 5.68 6.04 -0.61
N CYS A 35 6.86 5.87 -0.06
CA CYS A 35 7.20 4.71 0.75
C CYS A 35 7.25 5.07 2.24
N LEU A 36 6.51 4.35 3.07
CA LEU A 36 6.52 4.49 4.53
C LEU A 36 7.47 3.45 5.11
N ILE A 37 8.54 3.91 5.73
CA ILE A 37 9.55 3.05 6.35
C ILE A 37 9.69 3.34 7.86
N GLY A 38 10.43 2.49 8.56
CA GLY A 38 10.72 2.64 9.99
C GLY A 38 10.86 1.28 10.65
N PRO A 39 11.43 1.18 11.85
CA PRO A 39 11.59 -0.08 12.57
C PRO A 39 10.26 -0.74 12.93
N ASN A 40 10.33 -2.00 13.36
CA ASN A 40 9.16 -2.68 13.89
C ASN A 40 8.62 -1.95 15.11
N GLY A 41 7.29 -1.78 15.18
CA GLY A 41 6.66 -1.02 16.26
C GLY A 41 6.66 0.51 16.08
N ALA A 42 7.23 1.06 15.00
CA ALA A 42 7.27 2.51 14.75
C ALA A 42 5.92 3.17 14.45
N GLY A 43 4.82 2.39 14.31
CA GLY A 43 3.48 2.92 14.07
C GLY A 43 2.99 2.81 12.63
N LYS A 44 3.82 2.39 11.66
CA LYS A 44 3.49 2.31 10.22
C LYS A 44 2.19 1.56 9.92
N SER A 45 2.07 0.31 10.38
CA SER A 45 0.89 -0.52 10.13
C SER A 45 -0.35 0.03 10.84
N THR A 46 -0.19 0.66 12.01
CA THR A 46 -1.27 1.35 12.71
C THR A 46 -1.73 2.57 11.93
N PHE A 47 -0.81 3.38 11.45
CA PHE A 47 -1.10 4.52 10.58
C PHE A 47 -1.80 4.08 9.30
N PHE A 48 -1.26 3.07 8.60
CA PHE A 48 -1.88 2.48 7.40
C PHE A 48 -3.31 2.00 7.66
N LYS A 49 -3.53 1.27 8.76
CA LYS A 49 -4.86 0.80 9.16
C LYS A 49 -5.82 1.93 9.48
N SER A 50 -5.33 3.07 9.96
CA SER A 50 -6.15 4.24 10.25
C SER A 50 -6.63 4.93 8.96
N ILE A 51 -5.73 5.19 8.02
CA ILE A 51 -6.10 5.82 6.73
C ILE A 51 -6.94 4.90 5.83
N THR A 52 -6.87 3.58 6.05
CA THR A 52 -7.67 2.58 5.33
C THR A 52 -8.97 2.20 6.04
N GLY A 53 -9.32 2.85 7.17
CA GLY A 53 -10.57 2.63 7.89
C GLY A 53 -10.68 1.29 8.63
N GLN A 54 -9.55 0.62 8.90
CA GLN A 54 -9.49 -0.61 9.70
C GLN A 54 -9.44 -0.30 11.20
N ILE A 55 -8.92 0.87 11.60
CA ILE A 55 -8.95 1.37 12.96
C ILE A 55 -9.95 2.53 13.02
N ARG A 56 -10.90 2.46 13.95
CA ARG A 56 -12.01 3.41 14.10
C ARG A 56 -12.35 3.64 15.57
N GLY A 57 -13.10 4.71 15.82
CA GLY A 57 -13.71 4.96 17.13
C GLY A 57 -12.75 5.56 18.16
N ALA A 58 -12.96 5.27 19.44
CA ALA A 58 -12.30 5.91 20.57
C ALA A 58 -10.77 5.76 20.62
N ASN A 59 -10.20 4.89 19.81
CA ASN A 59 -8.75 4.68 19.76
C ASN A 59 -8.03 5.64 18.79
N ALA A 60 -8.77 6.39 17.98
CA ALA A 60 -8.21 7.33 17.00
C ALA A 60 -8.75 8.74 17.22
N SER A 61 -7.91 9.75 17.09
CA SER A 61 -8.25 11.17 17.09
C SER A 61 -7.53 11.88 15.93
N GLY A 62 -7.88 13.15 15.68
CA GLY A 62 -7.44 13.88 14.51
C GLY A 62 -8.34 13.60 13.30
N ARG A 63 -7.91 14.00 12.10
CA ARG A 63 -8.72 13.92 10.89
C ARG A 63 -7.99 13.19 9.77
N VAL A 64 -8.73 12.48 8.93
CA VAL A 64 -8.27 11.88 7.68
C VAL A 64 -9.14 12.42 6.57
N LEU A 65 -8.52 13.03 5.57
CA LEU A 65 -9.20 13.52 4.37
C LEU A 65 -8.64 12.79 3.13
N ILE A 66 -9.53 12.47 2.20
CA ILE A 66 -9.18 11.88 0.90
C ILE A 66 -9.77 12.78 -0.17
N ARG A 67 -8.90 13.38 -0.99
CA ARG A 67 -9.26 14.44 -1.96
C ARG A 67 -10.16 15.52 -1.33
N GLY A 68 -9.77 16.00 -0.15
CA GLY A 68 -10.51 17.03 0.60
C GLY A 68 -11.79 16.54 1.29
N GLN A 69 -12.26 15.33 1.02
CA GLN A 69 -13.41 14.75 1.71
C GLN A 69 -12.98 14.10 3.03
N GLU A 70 -13.61 14.50 4.13
CA GLU A 70 -13.34 13.89 5.43
C GLU A 70 -13.84 12.45 5.48
N THR A 71 -12.92 11.52 5.76
CA THR A 71 -13.18 10.08 5.85
C THR A 71 -12.88 9.50 7.22
N THR A 72 -12.66 10.37 8.22
CA THR A 72 -12.40 9.97 9.60
C THR A 72 -13.47 9.02 10.11
N GLY A 73 -13.06 7.85 10.60
CA GLY A 73 -14.00 6.82 11.12
C GLY A 73 -14.78 6.04 10.07
N TRP A 74 -14.54 6.28 8.78
CA TRP A 74 -15.18 5.49 7.73
C TRP A 74 -14.71 4.04 7.74
N SER A 75 -15.59 3.14 7.24
CA SER A 75 -15.21 1.75 7.01
C SER A 75 -14.32 1.60 5.79
N THR A 76 -13.44 0.59 5.79
CA THR A 76 -12.63 0.22 4.63
C THR A 76 -13.50 0.05 3.37
N HIS A 77 -14.69 -0.53 3.51
CA HIS A 77 -15.65 -0.67 2.42
C HIS A 77 -16.03 0.68 1.79
N ASN A 78 -16.32 1.70 2.60
CA ASN A 78 -16.67 3.03 2.11
C ASN A 78 -15.47 3.74 1.47
N ILE A 79 -14.26 3.59 2.05
CA ILE A 79 -13.02 4.14 1.51
C ILE A 79 -12.70 3.54 0.14
N VAL A 80 -12.80 2.23 -0.02
CA VAL A 80 -12.57 1.55 -1.31
C VAL A 80 -13.56 2.01 -2.39
N ARG A 81 -14.78 2.40 -2.02
CA ARG A 81 -15.78 2.94 -2.97
C ARG A 81 -15.41 4.32 -3.54
N LEU A 82 -14.45 5.02 -2.94
CA LEU A 82 -13.89 6.24 -3.50
C LEU A 82 -12.91 5.98 -4.67
N GLY A 83 -12.73 4.72 -5.09
CA GLY A 83 -11.79 4.33 -6.14
C GLY A 83 -10.37 4.11 -5.60
N ILE A 84 -10.26 3.68 -4.34
CA ILE A 84 -8.99 3.36 -3.69
C ILE A 84 -8.77 1.86 -3.68
N GLY A 85 -7.61 1.43 -4.14
CA GLY A 85 -7.15 0.04 -4.06
C GLY A 85 -6.35 -0.19 -2.78
N ILE A 86 -6.66 -1.23 -2.03
CA ILE A 86 -5.96 -1.54 -0.78
C ILE A 86 -5.54 -3.01 -0.81
N LYS A 87 -4.23 -3.27 -0.73
CA LYS A 87 -3.66 -4.58 -0.44
C LYS A 87 -3.13 -4.57 0.99
N THR A 88 -3.72 -5.40 1.81
CA THR A 88 -3.29 -5.61 3.21
C THR A 88 -2.36 -6.82 3.33
N GLN A 89 -1.76 -7.02 4.50
CA GLN A 89 -0.97 -8.23 4.80
C GLN A 89 -1.81 -9.52 4.77
N VAL A 90 -3.12 -9.41 5.06
CA VAL A 90 -4.02 -10.57 4.98
C VAL A 90 -4.42 -10.80 3.53
N PRO A 91 -4.15 -11.99 2.98
CA PRO A 91 -4.53 -12.33 1.61
C PRO A 91 -6.04 -12.18 1.36
N SER A 92 -6.40 -11.54 0.23
CA SER A 92 -7.79 -11.31 -0.15
C SER A 92 -8.27 -12.18 -1.32
N VAL A 93 -7.42 -13.10 -1.79
CA VAL A 93 -7.70 -13.99 -2.93
C VAL A 93 -8.32 -15.31 -2.48
N MET A 94 -9.12 -15.90 -3.37
CA MET A 94 -9.81 -17.16 -3.14
C MET A 94 -8.97 -18.31 -3.69
N ASN A 95 -8.45 -19.18 -2.80
CA ASN A 95 -7.56 -20.29 -3.15
C ASN A 95 -8.20 -21.32 -4.09
N GLY A 96 -9.50 -21.55 -3.98
CA GLY A 96 -10.27 -22.50 -4.79
C GLY A 96 -10.67 -21.98 -6.17
N LEU A 97 -10.34 -20.76 -6.51
CA LEU A 97 -10.59 -20.16 -7.82
C LEU A 97 -9.27 -20.00 -8.59
N THR A 98 -9.38 -19.98 -9.90
CA THR A 98 -8.27 -19.67 -10.79
C THR A 98 -7.83 -18.20 -10.68
N VAL A 99 -6.66 -17.88 -11.22
CA VAL A 99 -6.18 -16.50 -11.33
C VAL A 99 -7.20 -15.63 -12.07
N ALA A 100 -7.64 -16.08 -13.25
CA ALA A 100 -8.61 -15.35 -14.07
C ALA A 100 -9.93 -15.11 -13.33
N GLU A 101 -10.47 -16.12 -12.61
CA GLU A 101 -11.71 -15.98 -11.84
C GLU A 101 -11.57 -14.99 -10.67
N ASN A 102 -10.45 -14.99 -9.95
CA ASN A 102 -10.18 -14.01 -8.91
C ASN A 102 -10.17 -12.58 -9.46
N LEU A 103 -9.49 -12.36 -10.59
CA LEU A 103 -9.44 -11.07 -11.27
C LEU A 103 -10.83 -10.66 -11.77
N TRP A 104 -11.58 -11.59 -12.36
CA TRP A 104 -12.92 -11.35 -12.88
C TRP A 104 -13.90 -10.91 -11.79
N LEU A 105 -13.90 -11.58 -10.65
CA LEU A 105 -14.74 -11.19 -9.51
C LEU A 105 -14.45 -9.76 -9.04
N SER A 106 -13.19 -9.34 -9.07
CA SER A 106 -12.81 -7.98 -8.71
C SER A 106 -13.21 -6.97 -9.78
N ALA A 107 -12.94 -7.28 -11.05
CA ALA A 107 -13.25 -6.43 -12.21
C ALA A 107 -14.75 -6.17 -12.36
N ARG A 108 -15.57 -7.21 -12.12
CA ARG A 108 -17.04 -7.14 -12.25
C ARG A 108 -17.66 -6.00 -11.44
N ARG A 109 -17.05 -5.63 -10.33
CA ARG A 109 -17.57 -4.58 -9.44
C ARG A 109 -17.62 -3.21 -10.14
N THR A 110 -16.64 -2.90 -10.96
CA THR A 110 -16.48 -1.58 -11.61
C THR A 110 -16.81 -1.63 -13.10
N ALA A 111 -16.44 -2.70 -13.79
CA ALA A 111 -16.66 -2.86 -15.24
C ALA A 111 -18.00 -3.53 -15.59
N GLY A 112 -18.73 -4.06 -14.61
CA GLY A 112 -19.92 -4.89 -14.85
C GLY A 112 -19.57 -6.27 -15.40
N HIS A 113 -20.58 -7.06 -15.73
CA HIS A 113 -20.41 -8.41 -16.28
C HIS A 113 -19.71 -8.38 -17.64
N ASP A 114 -20.20 -7.53 -18.53
CA ASP A 114 -19.76 -7.50 -19.94
C ASP A 114 -18.37 -6.87 -20.14
N GLY A 115 -17.93 -6.01 -19.21
CA GLY A 115 -16.62 -5.39 -19.27
C GLY A 115 -15.51 -6.12 -18.48
N ALA A 116 -15.88 -7.08 -17.64
CA ALA A 116 -14.93 -7.73 -16.74
C ALA A 116 -13.85 -8.52 -17.49
N ASP A 117 -14.21 -9.23 -18.54
CA ASP A 117 -13.25 -10.04 -19.31
C ASP A 117 -12.14 -9.19 -19.94
N ALA A 118 -12.47 -8.02 -20.48
CA ALA A 118 -11.47 -7.09 -21.03
C ALA A 118 -10.50 -6.60 -19.97
N VAL A 119 -11.00 -6.30 -18.76
CA VAL A 119 -10.15 -5.91 -17.62
C VAL A 119 -9.26 -7.07 -17.17
N VAL A 120 -9.77 -8.31 -17.16
CA VAL A 120 -8.96 -9.50 -16.82
C VAL A 120 -7.80 -9.65 -17.80
N GLU A 121 -8.04 -9.56 -19.12
CA GLU A 121 -6.97 -9.66 -20.11
C GLU A 121 -5.94 -8.53 -19.97
N GLU A 122 -6.38 -7.30 -19.71
CA GLU A 122 -5.51 -6.15 -19.41
C GLU A 122 -4.58 -6.46 -18.23
N ILE A 123 -5.14 -6.91 -17.10
CA ILE A 123 -4.36 -7.21 -15.87
C ILE A 123 -3.45 -8.42 -16.05
N LEU A 124 -3.92 -9.48 -16.71
CA LEU A 124 -3.08 -10.66 -17.01
C LEU A 124 -1.86 -10.28 -17.84
N SER A 125 -2.03 -9.39 -18.80
CA SER A 125 -0.94 -8.85 -19.63
C SER A 125 -0.02 -7.94 -18.82
N GLU A 126 -0.57 -6.98 -18.06
CA GLU A 126 0.19 -6.00 -17.29
C GLU A 126 1.07 -6.65 -16.22
N LEU A 127 0.56 -7.69 -15.54
CA LEU A 127 1.27 -8.41 -14.50
C LEU A 127 1.99 -9.67 -14.98
N GLU A 128 1.96 -9.94 -16.30
CA GLU A 128 2.55 -11.13 -16.92
C GLU A 128 2.05 -12.45 -16.32
N LEU A 129 0.75 -12.52 -16.00
CA LEU A 129 0.10 -13.68 -15.38
C LEU A 129 -0.59 -14.61 -16.40
N GLY A 130 -0.53 -14.32 -17.70
CA GLY A 130 -1.24 -15.07 -18.75
C GLY A 130 -0.93 -16.57 -18.74
N GLY A 131 0.35 -16.95 -18.51
CA GLY A 131 0.78 -18.35 -18.44
C GLY A 131 0.19 -19.17 -17.29
N ILE A 132 -0.35 -18.49 -16.26
CA ILE A 132 -0.95 -19.13 -15.07
C ILE A 132 -2.42 -18.76 -14.87
N ALA A 133 -3.05 -18.10 -15.84
CA ALA A 133 -4.42 -17.60 -15.74
C ALA A 133 -5.45 -18.66 -15.32
N ARG A 134 -5.26 -19.91 -15.75
CA ARG A 134 -6.14 -21.05 -15.47
C ARG A 134 -5.74 -21.88 -14.24
N ARG A 135 -4.62 -21.55 -13.57
CA ARG A 135 -4.19 -22.26 -12.38
C ARG A 135 -4.97 -21.79 -11.16
N LEU A 136 -5.22 -22.68 -10.21
CA LEU A 136 -5.81 -22.35 -8.92
C LEU A 136 -4.83 -21.49 -8.11
N VAL A 137 -5.33 -20.43 -7.48
CA VAL A 137 -4.48 -19.52 -6.68
C VAL A 137 -3.83 -20.24 -5.50
N GLY A 138 -4.50 -21.25 -4.93
CA GLY A 138 -3.95 -22.07 -3.85
C GLY A 138 -2.73 -22.91 -4.22
N GLU A 139 -2.46 -23.12 -5.52
CA GLU A 139 -1.33 -23.91 -6.04
C GLU A 139 -0.14 -23.02 -6.46
N LEU A 140 -0.27 -21.71 -6.36
CA LEU A 140 0.75 -20.76 -6.80
C LEU A 140 1.87 -20.62 -5.78
N ALA A 141 3.09 -20.39 -6.29
CA ALA A 141 4.17 -19.91 -5.46
C ALA A 141 3.84 -18.54 -4.83
N HIS A 142 4.48 -18.22 -3.71
CA HIS A 142 4.18 -17.01 -2.93
C HIS A 142 4.24 -15.73 -3.79
N GLY A 143 5.29 -15.53 -4.56
CA GLY A 143 5.44 -14.34 -5.41
C GLY A 143 4.37 -14.23 -6.51
N GLN A 144 3.97 -15.36 -7.12
CA GLN A 144 2.87 -15.37 -8.08
C GLN A 144 1.55 -14.98 -7.41
N ARG A 145 1.28 -15.51 -6.23
CA ARG A 145 0.08 -15.18 -5.46
C ARG A 145 0.04 -13.69 -5.09
N GLN A 146 1.18 -13.12 -4.69
CA GLN A 146 1.33 -11.70 -4.39
C GLN A 146 0.93 -10.83 -5.60
N LEU A 147 1.37 -11.20 -6.82
CA LEU A 147 0.98 -10.50 -8.05
C LEU A 147 -0.51 -10.64 -8.34
N VAL A 148 -1.13 -11.80 -8.08
CA VAL A 148 -2.58 -11.97 -8.23
C VAL A 148 -3.34 -11.06 -7.25
N GLU A 149 -2.89 -10.93 -6.01
CA GLU A 149 -3.48 -10.02 -5.03
C GLU A 149 -3.40 -8.56 -5.50
N ILE A 150 -2.26 -8.13 -6.03
CA ILE A 150 -2.11 -6.80 -6.64
C ILE A 150 -3.07 -6.67 -7.83
N GLY A 151 -3.16 -7.68 -8.68
CA GLY A 151 -4.07 -7.72 -9.83
C GLY A 151 -5.54 -7.53 -9.43
N THR A 152 -6.00 -8.17 -8.35
CA THR A 152 -7.38 -7.98 -7.85
C THR A 152 -7.64 -6.55 -7.38
N VAL A 153 -6.63 -5.87 -6.87
CA VAL A 153 -6.72 -4.45 -6.51
C VAL A 153 -6.80 -3.58 -7.76
N LEU A 154 -5.92 -3.81 -8.75
CA LEU A 154 -5.84 -3.03 -9.99
C LEU A 154 -7.06 -3.24 -10.90
N ALA A 155 -7.70 -4.40 -10.84
CA ALA A 155 -8.92 -4.70 -11.61
C ALA A 155 -10.07 -3.71 -11.33
N ASN A 156 -10.01 -2.96 -10.24
CA ASN A 156 -10.95 -1.89 -9.93
C ASN A 156 -10.52 -0.51 -10.48
N LYS A 157 -9.44 -0.42 -11.24
CA LYS A 157 -8.86 0.82 -11.81
C LYS A 157 -8.75 1.95 -10.78
N PRO A 158 -8.06 1.70 -9.65
CA PRO A 158 -7.97 2.69 -8.58
C PRO A 158 -7.06 3.86 -8.98
N TRP A 159 -7.43 5.09 -8.54
CA TRP A 159 -6.56 6.26 -8.70
C TRP A 159 -5.54 6.41 -7.55
N LEU A 160 -5.77 5.71 -6.42
CA LEU A 160 -4.85 5.60 -5.29
C LEU A 160 -4.71 4.12 -4.92
N VAL A 161 -3.49 3.64 -4.81
CA VAL A 161 -3.16 2.27 -4.41
C VAL A 161 -2.36 2.29 -3.11
N LEU A 162 -2.82 1.55 -2.14
CA LEU A 162 -2.21 1.39 -0.83
C LEU A 162 -1.72 -0.06 -0.69
N LEU A 163 -0.41 -0.26 -0.55
CA LEU A 163 0.23 -1.58 -0.46
C LEU A 163 0.91 -1.74 0.90
N ASP A 164 0.54 -2.77 1.65
CA ASP A 164 1.16 -3.13 2.93
C ASP A 164 2.08 -4.34 2.75
N GLU A 165 3.39 -4.14 2.90
CA GLU A 165 4.48 -5.11 2.75
C GLU A 165 4.38 -5.95 1.46
N PRO A 166 4.35 -5.32 0.27
CA PRO A 166 4.18 -6.07 -0.98
C PRO A 166 5.40 -6.90 -1.36
N ALA A 167 6.59 -6.60 -0.83
CA ALA A 167 7.82 -7.34 -1.12
C ALA A 167 8.08 -8.47 -0.11
N ALA A 168 7.27 -8.63 0.95
CA ALA A 168 7.51 -9.61 1.98
C ALA A 168 7.57 -11.05 1.44
N GLY A 169 8.66 -11.77 1.73
CA GLY A 169 8.85 -13.17 1.34
C GLY A 169 9.15 -13.40 -0.14
N LEU A 170 9.42 -12.35 -0.91
CA LEU A 170 9.85 -12.45 -2.30
C LEU A 170 11.36 -12.71 -2.42
N THR A 171 11.76 -13.42 -3.47
CA THR A 171 13.15 -13.48 -3.91
C THR A 171 13.58 -12.15 -4.53
N ASN A 172 14.90 -11.93 -4.67
CA ASN A 172 15.41 -10.70 -5.30
C ASN A 172 14.85 -10.49 -6.72
N VAL A 173 14.73 -11.58 -7.51
CA VAL A 173 14.19 -11.51 -8.87
C VAL A 173 12.71 -11.10 -8.87
N GLU A 174 11.92 -11.66 -7.96
CA GLU A 174 10.50 -11.32 -7.80
C GLU A 174 10.33 -9.88 -7.30
N THR A 175 11.22 -9.43 -6.42
CA THR A 175 11.26 -8.06 -5.90
C THR A 175 11.52 -7.05 -7.03
N GLU A 176 12.52 -7.30 -7.89
CA GLU A 176 12.82 -6.43 -9.04
C GLU A 176 11.64 -6.37 -10.02
N ARG A 177 10.99 -7.51 -10.27
CA ARG A 177 9.77 -7.57 -11.07
C ARG A 177 8.64 -6.75 -10.45
N LEU A 178 8.42 -6.88 -9.16
CA LEU A 178 7.42 -6.11 -8.42
C LEU A 178 7.68 -4.61 -8.50
N ILE A 179 8.94 -4.18 -8.35
CA ILE A 179 9.34 -2.78 -8.47
C ILE A 179 8.99 -2.23 -9.86
N ALA A 180 9.31 -2.98 -10.93
CA ALA A 180 8.96 -2.58 -12.29
C ALA A 180 7.45 -2.41 -12.48
N ILE A 181 6.65 -3.31 -11.90
CA ILE A 181 5.19 -3.24 -11.90
C ILE A 181 4.71 -2.00 -11.14
N ILE A 182 5.20 -1.76 -9.93
CA ILE A 182 4.83 -0.59 -9.10
C ILE A 182 5.15 0.72 -9.84
N LYS A 183 6.32 0.84 -10.46
CA LYS A 183 6.69 2.02 -11.25
C LYS A 183 5.77 2.23 -12.45
N ARG A 184 5.30 1.16 -13.09
CA ARG A 184 4.32 1.22 -14.18
C ARG A 184 2.95 1.69 -13.69
N ILE A 185 2.45 1.13 -12.60
CA ILE A 185 1.19 1.55 -11.98
C ILE A 185 1.24 3.02 -11.57
N ASN A 186 2.38 3.51 -11.09
CA ASN A 186 2.54 4.91 -10.67
C ASN A 186 2.38 5.91 -11.82
N GLN A 187 2.52 5.49 -13.07
CA GLN A 187 2.25 6.35 -14.23
C GLN A 187 0.77 6.76 -14.32
N THR A 188 -0.14 5.98 -13.76
CA THR A 188 -1.59 6.20 -13.81
C THR A 188 -2.24 6.41 -12.46
N ALA A 189 -1.65 5.95 -11.36
CA ALA A 189 -2.18 6.04 -10.02
C ALA A 189 -1.15 6.60 -9.02
N THR A 190 -1.63 7.17 -7.93
CA THR A 190 -0.81 7.49 -6.75
C THR A 190 -0.59 6.21 -5.95
N LEU A 191 0.62 6.00 -5.41
CA LEU A 191 0.92 4.83 -4.59
C LEU A 191 1.47 5.23 -3.23
N ILE A 192 0.97 4.55 -2.20
CA ILE A 192 1.53 4.57 -0.86
C ILE A 192 1.90 3.13 -0.50
N VAL A 193 3.18 2.89 -0.25
CA VAL A 193 3.72 1.56 0.02
C VAL A 193 4.31 1.56 1.41
N VAL A 194 3.93 0.61 2.25
CA VAL A 194 4.60 0.34 3.53
C VAL A 194 5.52 -0.85 3.31
N ASP A 195 6.80 -0.70 3.53
CA ASP A 195 7.74 -1.81 3.48
C ASP A 195 8.92 -1.57 4.43
N HIS A 196 9.62 -2.62 4.77
CA HIS A 196 10.81 -2.59 5.63
C HIS A 196 12.06 -3.15 4.92
N ASP A 197 11.92 -3.68 3.71
CA ASP A 197 13.04 -4.15 2.90
C ASP A 197 13.80 -2.97 2.30
N MET A 198 15.03 -2.77 2.77
CA MET A 198 15.86 -1.62 2.37
C MET A 198 16.34 -1.71 0.91
N HIS A 199 16.46 -2.93 0.34
CA HIS A 199 16.78 -3.12 -1.07
C HIS A 199 15.60 -2.66 -1.94
N PHE A 200 14.39 -3.15 -1.61
CA PHE A 200 13.16 -2.73 -2.26
C PHE A 200 12.96 -1.21 -2.20
N VAL A 201 13.06 -0.62 -1.01
CA VAL A 201 12.86 0.83 -0.78
C VAL A 201 13.85 1.67 -1.58
N ARG A 202 15.13 1.28 -1.60
CA ARG A 202 16.18 1.98 -2.33
C ARG A 202 15.98 1.90 -3.85
N THR A 203 15.66 0.70 -4.36
CA THR A 203 15.49 0.46 -5.81
C THR A 203 14.20 1.07 -6.33
N LEU A 204 13.18 1.20 -5.48
CA LEU A 204 11.92 1.86 -5.81
C LEU A 204 12.12 3.34 -6.14
N ASP A 205 13.12 3.98 -5.52
CA ASP A 205 13.52 5.39 -5.74
C ASP A 205 12.34 6.36 -5.63
N SER A 206 11.69 6.32 -4.48
CA SER A 206 10.47 7.06 -4.18
C SER A 206 10.71 8.20 -3.18
N LEU A 207 9.68 9.00 -2.94
CA LEU A 207 9.62 9.80 -1.73
C LEU A 207 9.42 8.88 -0.51
N ILE A 208 10.17 9.12 0.54
CA ILE A 208 10.16 8.32 1.76
C ILE A 208 9.62 9.15 2.92
N THR A 209 8.75 8.54 3.72
CA THR A 209 8.35 9.01 5.05
C THR A 209 8.86 8.01 6.08
N VAL A 210 9.71 8.45 6.99
CA VAL A 210 10.29 7.62 8.05
C VAL A 210 9.46 7.77 9.31
N PHE A 211 8.92 6.65 9.80
CA PHE A 211 8.22 6.58 11.09
C PHE A 211 9.19 6.15 12.19
N HIS A 212 9.10 6.83 13.33
CA HIS A 212 9.77 6.46 14.57
C HIS A 212 8.91 6.79 15.77
N GLN A 213 8.70 5.82 16.67
CA GLN A 213 7.92 5.99 17.91
C GLN A 213 6.54 6.64 17.71
N GLY A 214 5.84 6.27 16.62
CA GLY A 214 4.51 6.77 16.31
C GLY A 214 4.46 8.06 15.52
N ALA A 215 5.58 8.78 15.37
CA ALA A 215 5.65 10.07 14.67
C ALA A 215 6.44 9.97 13.35
N ILE A 216 6.29 10.99 12.49
CA ILE A 216 7.14 11.16 11.32
C ILE A 216 8.46 11.78 11.76
N LEU A 217 9.56 11.08 11.54
CA LEU A 217 10.91 11.53 11.84
C LEU A 217 11.48 12.43 10.73
N LEU A 218 11.32 11.99 9.47
CA LEU A 218 11.89 12.65 8.31
C LEU A 218 11.10 12.29 7.04
N GLU A 219 11.03 13.23 6.10
CA GLU A 219 10.48 13.02 4.77
C GLU A 219 11.41 13.56 3.69
N GLY A 220 11.47 12.88 2.54
CA GLY A 220 12.25 13.33 1.40
C GLY A 220 12.51 12.22 0.38
N HIS A 221 13.32 12.52 -0.63
CA HIS A 221 13.75 11.52 -1.61
C HIS A 221 14.64 10.45 -0.99
N ALA A 222 14.54 9.23 -1.50
CA ALA A 222 15.21 8.03 -0.99
C ALA A 222 16.71 8.25 -0.76
N GLU A 223 17.42 8.83 -1.73
CA GLU A 223 18.86 9.08 -1.63
C GLU A 223 19.23 9.92 -0.40
N LYS A 224 18.48 11.00 -0.14
CA LYS A 224 18.71 11.89 1.01
C LYS A 224 18.34 11.23 2.32
N VAL A 225 17.15 10.62 2.39
CA VAL A 225 16.61 10.03 3.62
C VAL A 225 17.44 8.84 4.09
N LEU A 226 17.84 7.94 3.17
CA LEU A 226 18.59 6.74 3.51
C LEU A 226 20.04 7.01 3.92
N THR A 227 20.56 8.21 3.66
CA THR A 227 21.89 8.64 4.09
C THR A 227 21.88 9.48 5.35
N ASP A 228 20.70 9.92 5.81
CA ASP A 228 20.56 10.77 6.99
C ASP A 228 21.02 10.05 8.28
N PRO A 229 21.84 10.69 9.12
CA PRO A 229 22.33 10.09 10.36
C PRO A 229 21.22 9.67 11.32
N SER A 230 20.14 10.47 11.45
CA SER A 230 19.03 10.18 12.33
C SER A 230 18.27 8.91 11.90
N VAL A 231 18.11 8.70 10.60
CA VAL A 231 17.48 7.51 10.05
C VAL A 231 18.36 6.28 10.28
N ARG A 232 19.67 6.40 10.07
CA ARG A 232 20.63 5.31 10.36
C ARG A 232 20.62 4.91 11.82
N GLU A 233 20.60 5.86 12.73
CA GLU A 233 20.55 5.61 14.18
C GLU A 233 19.31 4.81 14.56
N VAL A 234 18.14 5.17 14.03
CA VAL A 234 16.87 4.47 14.27
C VAL A 234 16.89 3.02 13.82
N TYR A 235 17.58 2.70 12.70
CA TYR A 235 17.65 1.33 12.17
C TYR A 235 18.78 0.49 12.79
N LEU A 236 19.91 1.11 13.12
CA LEU A 236 21.07 0.40 13.68
C LEU A 236 21.00 0.27 15.19
N GLY A 237 20.13 1.04 15.86
CA GLY A 237 20.12 1.23 17.31
C GLY A 237 21.36 1.98 17.78
N ASN A 238 21.28 2.65 18.93
CA ASN A 238 22.47 3.12 19.63
C ASN A 238 23.32 1.89 20.00
N ARG A 239 24.36 1.61 19.21
CA ARG A 239 25.46 0.77 19.72
C ARG A 239 26.19 1.58 20.78
N ALA A 240 25.64 1.53 22.00
CA ALA A 240 26.39 1.91 23.18
C ALA A 240 27.39 0.80 23.54
#